data_9a913f22b311510305ef9a380340f773
#
_entry.id   9a913f22b311510305ef9a380340f773
#
_cell.length_a   1.000
_cell.length_b   1.000
_cell.length_c   1.000
_cell.angle_alpha   90.00
_cell.angle_beta   90.00
_cell.angle_gamma   90.00
#
_symmetry.space_group_name_H-M   'P 1'
#
loop_
_entity.id
_entity.type
_entity.pdbx_description
1 polymer ?
#
loop_
_entity_poly.entity_id
_entity_poly.type
_entity_poly.pdbx_seq_one_letter_code
_entity_poly.pdbx_strand_id
1 'polypeptide(L)'
;MASLFVIGNGFDIAHGIKSNYSDFREYLMKTHPDAKVGDGYVPPVPEPTLLSEYYDENEVVEYIIYVINRHTTEEWSELESCLGEKIFPTLRSEMREIYIDEEEKEIHQAVCYNQDTSRSLRNVILKLKEFFYKWVNTTLSNLSDIKSDFEKNNILKKEESYYLNFNYTNTLEKVYNIPDSRICHIHGKCGDPIEKIYFGHSNIIEPQEDPVCWGCEDDFFKLKELLRKDVEFALYSNQSFFDKLKGVDKIYPYGFSFSETDDIYTEKLISLFPDAQWYFNKHDYEEKYEVIEKMRRRVHVSEDKPVW
;
A
#
# COMPACT_ATOMS: atom_id res chain seq x y z
N MET A 1 -0.80 27.65 -18.53
CA MET A 1 -0.43 27.31 -17.14
C MET A 1 -1.07 25.98 -16.81
N ALA A 2 -0.26 24.96 -16.63
CA ALA A 2 -0.77 23.61 -16.40
C ALA A 2 -0.91 23.33 -14.90
N SER A 3 -1.91 22.53 -14.52
CA SER A 3 -2.12 22.10 -13.14
C SER A 3 -1.86 20.60 -13.00
N LEU A 4 -1.30 20.19 -11.87
CA LEU A 4 -1.15 18.79 -11.50
C LEU A 4 -2.01 18.49 -10.28
N PHE A 5 -2.90 17.51 -10.40
CA PHE A 5 -3.63 16.94 -9.28
C PHE A 5 -2.91 15.69 -8.79
N VAL A 6 -2.68 15.60 -7.48
CA VAL A 6 -2.10 14.44 -6.80
C VAL A 6 -3.22 13.78 -6.02
N ILE A 7 -3.71 12.65 -6.51
CA ILE A 7 -4.94 12.01 -6.03
C ILE A 7 -4.57 10.79 -5.18
N GLY A 8 -4.95 10.81 -3.91
CA GLY A 8 -4.77 9.69 -2.98
C GLY A 8 -6.10 9.11 -2.50
N ASN A 9 -6.03 8.11 -1.60
CA ASN A 9 -7.19 7.32 -1.17
C ASN A 9 -8.35 8.15 -0.57
N GLY A 10 -8.05 9.26 0.10
CA GLY A 10 -9.08 10.16 0.62
C GLY A 10 -10.02 10.71 -0.45
N PHE A 11 -9.57 10.78 -1.72
CA PHE A 11 -10.45 11.13 -2.84
C PHE A 11 -11.51 10.07 -3.07
N ASP A 12 -11.15 8.79 -3.11
CA ASP A 12 -12.10 7.69 -3.29
C ASP A 12 -13.07 7.58 -2.11
N ILE A 13 -12.57 7.74 -0.89
CA ILE A 13 -13.38 7.75 0.34
C ILE A 13 -14.42 8.87 0.29
N ALA A 14 -14.05 10.08 -0.15
CA ALA A 14 -14.95 11.21 -0.30
C ALA A 14 -16.07 10.95 -1.33
N HIS A 15 -15.82 10.05 -2.30
CA HIS A 15 -16.82 9.56 -3.26
C HIS A 15 -17.67 8.41 -2.70
N GLY A 16 -17.42 7.96 -1.47
CA GLY A 16 -18.11 6.82 -0.86
C GLY A 16 -17.65 5.47 -1.40
N ILE A 17 -16.51 5.43 -2.07
CA ILE A 17 -15.90 4.19 -2.53
C ILE A 17 -15.29 3.47 -1.32
N LYS A 18 -15.58 2.18 -1.21
CA LYS A 18 -15.03 1.32 -0.16
C LYS A 18 -13.59 0.95 -0.49
N SER A 19 -12.67 1.84 -0.21
CA SER A 19 -11.25 1.74 -0.58
C SER A 19 -10.29 1.78 0.61
N ASN A 20 -10.79 1.68 1.85
CA ASN A 20 -9.98 1.61 3.05
C ASN A 20 -9.41 0.21 3.30
N TYR A 21 -8.43 0.11 4.18
CA TYR A 21 -7.94 -1.19 4.65
C TYR A 21 -9.04 -2.00 5.35
N SER A 22 -9.89 -1.36 6.15
CA SER A 22 -11.05 -2.00 6.78
C SER A 22 -12.01 -2.62 5.75
N ASP A 23 -12.20 -2.00 4.59
CA ASP A 23 -13.01 -2.54 3.49
C ASP A 23 -12.36 -3.77 2.84
N PHE A 24 -11.03 -3.76 2.68
CA PHE A 24 -10.28 -4.93 2.22
C PHE A 24 -10.37 -6.09 3.22
N ARG A 25 -10.24 -5.80 4.52
CA ARG A 25 -10.43 -6.80 5.58
C ARG A 25 -11.84 -7.38 5.57
N GLU A 26 -12.88 -6.53 5.42
CA GLU A 26 -14.27 -6.99 5.27
C GLU A 26 -14.44 -7.91 4.05
N TYR A 27 -13.80 -7.56 2.92
CA TYR A 27 -13.78 -8.41 1.73
C TYR A 27 -13.16 -9.79 2.01
N LEU A 28 -12.00 -9.85 2.68
CA LEU A 28 -11.37 -11.11 3.05
C LEU A 28 -12.28 -11.98 3.89
N MET A 29 -12.91 -11.42 4.93
CA MET A 29 -13.86 -12.13 5.80
C MET A 29 -15.09 -12.62 5.06
N LYS A 30 -15.62 -11.83 4.11
CA LYS A 30 -16.79 -12.19 3.32
C LYS A 30 -16.49 -13.31 2.32
N THR A 31 -15.33 -13.32 1.73
CA THR A 31 -14.91 -14.32 0.73
C THR A 31 -14.39 -15.60 1.36
N HIS A 32 -14.01 -15.55 2.65
CA HIS A 32 -13.51 -16.68 3.43
C HIS A 32 -14.30 -16.79 4.75
N PRO A 33 -15.59 -17.22 4.67
CA PRO A 33 -16.50 -17.18 5.82
C PRO A 33 -16.15 -18.19 6.92
N ASP A 34 -15.33 -19.18 6.63
CA ASP A 34 -14.88 -20.18 7.59
C ASP A 34 -13.61 -19.76 8.34
N ALA A 35 -13.00 -18.61 7.95
CA ALA A 35 -11.85 -18.03 8.63
C ALA A 35 -12.23 -17.55 10.03
N LYS A 36 -11.52 -18.05 11.07
CA LYS A 36 -11.77 -17.70 12.48
C LYS A 36 -10.94 -16.46 12.83
N VAL A 37 -11.61 -15.34 13.04
CA VAL A 37 -10.98 -14.09 13.45
C VAL A 37 -11.68 -13.55 14.69
N GLY A 38 -10.92 -13.28 15.75
CA GLY A 38 -11.49 -12.75 16.98
C GLY A 38 -10.41 -12.30 17.97
N ASP A 39 -10.84 -11.50 18.95
CA ASP A 39 -9.95 -10.99 19.98
C ASP A 39 -9.38 -12.17 20.82
N GLY A 40 -8.05 -12.20 20.92
CA GLY A 40 -7.34 -13.23 21.69
C GLY A 40 -7.15 -14.57 20.97
N TYR A 41 -7.68 -14.74 19.76
CA TYR A 41 -7.40 -15.92 18.96
C TYR A 41 -6.02 -15.81 18.29
N VAL A 42 -5.18 -16.82 18.49
CA VAL A 42 -3.88 -16.97 17.84
C VAL A 42 -3.97 -18.17 16.90
N PRO A 43 -4.06 -17.96 15.59
CA PRO A 43 -4.11 -19.08 14.65
C PRO A 43 -2.76 -19.78 14.57
N PRO A 44 -2.74 -21.11 14.32
CA PRO A 44 -1.50 -21.79 13.99
C PRO A 44 -0.95 -21.28 12.66
N VAL A 45 0.36 -21.40 12.46
CA VAL A 45 0.98 -21.15 11.15
C VAL A 45 0.38 -22.12 10.14
N PRO A 46 -0.21 -21.64 9.03
CA PRO A 46 -0.77 -22.54 8.02
C PRO A 46 0.32 -23.43 7.41
N GLU A 47 0.02 -24.70 7.28
CA GLU A 47 0.90 -25.69 6.67
C GLU A 47 0.37 -26.10 5.28
N PRO A 48 1.27 -26.39 4.31
CA PRO A 48 0.84 -26.90 3.02
C PRO A 48 0.23 -28.29 3.17
N THR A 49 -0.77 -28.62 2.36
CA THR A 49 -1.36 -29.95 2.35
C THR A 49 -0.33 -31.01 1.94
N LEU A 50 -0.39 -32.18 2.55
CA LEU A 50 0.61 -33.28 2.39
C LEU A 50 0.88 -33.73 0.94
N LEU A 51 0.04 -33.36 -0.03
CA LEU A 51 0.12 -33.79 -1.42
C LEU A 51 0.39 -32.66 -2.42
N SER A 52 0.44 -31.40 -1.95
CA SER A 52 0.66 -30.25 -2.82
C SER A 52 1.18 -29.05 -2.00
N GLU A 53 1.81 -28.08 -2.64
CA GLU A 53 2.17 -26.80 -2.00
C GLU A 53 0.95 -25.87 -1.80
N TYR A 54 -0.25 -26.44 -1.74
CA TYR A 54 -1.50 -25.72 -1.58
C TYR A 54 -1.82 -25.53 -0.09
N TYR A 55 -2.16 -24.29 0.27
CA TYR A 55 -2.62 -23.90 1.61
C TYR A 55 -4.15 -23.73 1.61
N ASP A 56 -4.81 -24.04 2.71
CA ASP A 56 -6.22 -23.67 2.90
C ASP A 56 -6.35 -22.14 2.96
N GLU A 57 -7.14 -21.56 2.05
CA GLU A 57 -7.25 -20.11 1.97
C GLU A 57 -7.92 -19.49 3.22
N ASN A 58 -8.78 -20.21 3.96
CA ASN A 58 -9.34 -19.72 5.21
C ASN A 58 -8.27 -19.64 6.30
N GLU A 59 -7.41 -20.66 6.45
CA GLU A 59 -6.30 -20.64 7.39
C GLU A 59 -5.30 -19.53 7.05
N VAL A 60 -5.02 -19.33 5.75
CA VAL A 60 -4.17 -18.25 5.28
C VAL A 60 -4.76 -16.88 5.64
N VAL A 61 -6.06 -16.68 5.43
CA VAL A 61 -6.74 -15.43 5.76
C VAL A 61 -6.76 -15.20 7.28
N GLU A 62 -7.02 -16.24 8.08
CA GLU A 62 -6.94 -16.18 9.55
C GLU A 62 -5.58 -15.62 9.98
N TYR A 63 -4.50 -16.23 9.45
CA TYR A 63 -3.14 -15.87 9.86
C TYR A 63 -2.75 -14.47 9.39
N ILE A 64 -3.07 -14.11 8.14
CA ILE A 64 -2.81 -12.76 7.60
C ILE A 64 -3.52 -11.69 8.44
N ILE A 65 -4.81 -11.88 8.73
CA ILE A 65 -5.57 -10.92 9.55
C ILE A 65 -5.01 -10.84 10.97
N TYR A 66 -4.64 -11.98 11.57
CA TYR A 66 -4.00 -12.01 12.89
C TYR A 66 -2.72 -11.17 12.90
N VAL A 67 -1.82 -11.39 11.94
CA VAL A 67 -0.54 -10.66 11.87
C VAL A 67 -0.78 -9.16 11.68
N ILE A 68 -1.64 -8.78 10.73
CA ILE A 68 -1.85 -7.37 10.37
C ILE A 68 -2.58 -6.62 11.49
N ASN A 69 -3.63 -7.18 12.09
CA ASN A 69 -4.40 -6.51 13.15
C ASN A 69 -3.57 -6.15 14.39
N ARG A 70 -2.42 -6.78 14.59
CA ARG A 70 -1.51 -6.44 15.70
C ARG A 70 -0.73 -5.14 15.47
N HIS A 71 -0.70 -4.66 14.22
CA HIS A 71 0.23 -3.62 13.79
C HIS A 71 -0.41 -2.47 13.02
N THR A 72 -1.68 -2.58 12.66
CA THR A 72 -2.39 -1.56 11.89
C THR A 72 -3.71 -1.18 12.52
N THR A 73 -4.16 0.05 12.25
CA THR A 73 -5.51 0.53 12.54
C THR A 73 -6.39 0.38 11.29
N GLU A 74 -6.75 1.47 10.62
CA GLU A 74 -7.67 1.43 9.48
C GLU A 74 -7.07 2.01 8.19
N GLU A 75 -5.85 2.56 8.26
CA GLU A 75 -5.24 3.26 7.13
C GLU A 75 -4.31 2.39 6.28
N TRP A 76 -4.34 2.61 4.95
CA TRP A 76 -3.45 1.92 4.00
C TRP A 76 -1.97 2.18 4.25
N SER A 77 -1.62 3.42 4.57
CA SER A 77 -0.25 3.82 4.86
C SER A 77 0.34 3.04 6.04
N GLU A 78 -0.49 2.71 7.03
CA GLU A 78 -0.08 1.89 8.17
C GLU A 78 0.10 0.43 7.76
N LEU A 79 -0.80 -0.13 6.92
CA LEU A 79 -0.64 -1.47 6.38
C LEU A 79 0.64 -1.59 5.57
N GLU A 80 0.85 -0.71 4.59
CA GLU A 80 2.05 -0.72 3.76
C GLU A 80 3.33 -0.56 4.60
N SER A 81 3.35 0.36 5.57
CA SER A 81 4.48 0.53 6.49
C SER A 81 4.72 -0.72 7.34
N CYS A 82 3.66 -1.36 7.86
CA CYS A 82 3.81 -2.53 8.72
C CYS A 82 4.42 -3.73 7.99
N LEU A 83 4.15 -3.89 6.69
CA LEU A 83 4.71 -4.95 5.86
C LEU A 83 6.25 -4.86 5.73
N GLY A 84 6.82 -3.69 5.94
CA GLY A 84 8.27 -3.47 5.85
C GLY A 84 9.04 -3.97 7.08
N GLU A 85 8.48 -3.81 8.27
CA GLU A 85 9.21 -4.08 9.52
C GLU A 85 8.34 -4.64 10.64
N LYS A 86 7.16 -4.07 10.88
CA LYS A 86 6.38 -4.34 12.09
C LYS A 86 5.83 -5.76 12.17
N ILE A 87 5.62 -6.46 11.05
CA ILE A 87 5.14 -7.86 11.05
C ILE A 87 6.23 -8.83 11.49
N PHE A 88 7.51 -8.53 11.22
CA PHE A 88 8.60 -9.50 11.42
C PHE A 88 8.82 -9.95 12.87
N PRO A 89 8.67 -9.10 13.90
CA PRO A 89 8.69 -9.59 15.29
C PRO A 89 7.61 -10.64 15.58
N THR A 90 6.40 -10.48 15.02
CA THR A 90 5.34 -11.50 15.15
C THR A 90 5.68 -12.78 14.40
N LEU A 91 6.22 -12.69 13.18
CA LEU A 91 6.66 -13.87 12.43
C LEU A 91 7.82 -14.60 13.12
N ARG A 92 8.75 -13.86 13.72
CA ARG A 92 9.87 -14.45 14.48
C ARG A 92 9.43 -15.14 15.76
N SER A 93 8.33 -14.73 16.38
CA SER A 93 7.83 -15.40 17.57
C SER A 93 7.33 -16.82 17.31
N GLU A 94 7.17 -17.23 16.05
CA GLU A 94 6.86 -18.59 15.63
C GLU A 94 8.11 -19.50 15.53
N MET A 95 9.31 -18.90 15.57
CA MET A 95 10.57 -19.63 15.46
C MET A 95 10.98 -20.22 16.81
N ARG A 96 11.70 -21.33 16.77
CA ARG A 96 12.34 -21.90 17.94
C ARG A 96 13.61 -21.12 18.27
N GLU A 97 13.74 -20.77 19.54
CA GLU A 97 14.98 -20.22 20.06
C GLU A 97 16.05 -21.30 20.09
N ILE A 98 17.31 -20.92 19.81
CA ILE A 98 18.47 -21.83 19.80
C ILE A 98 19.49 -21.30 20.78
N TYR A 99 19.86 -22.15 21.75
CA TYR A 99 20.82 -21.83 22.76
C TYR A 99 22.18 -22.49 22.48
N ILE A 100 23.27 -21.79 22.71
CA ILE A 100 24.64 -22.24 22.36
C ILE A 100 25.08 -23.48 23.18
N ASP A 101 24.45 -23.74 24.31
CA ASP A 101 24.72 -24.86 25.18
C ASP A 101 23.86 -26.12 24.89
N GLU A 102 23.05 -26.07 23.86
CA GLU A 102 22.25 -27.23 23.41
C GLU A 102 23.10 -28.26 22.68
N GLU A 103 22.61 -29.51 22.66
CA GLU A 103 23.24 -30.58 21.89
C GLU A 103 23.14 -30.28 20.37
N GLU A 104 24.15 -30.63 19.57
CA GLU A 104 24.20 -30.42 18.12
C GLU A 104 22.97 -30.94 17.41
N LYS A 105 22.40 -32.05 17.87
CA LYS A 105 21.16 -32.62 17.33
C LYS A 105 19.94 -31.73 17.57
N GLU A 106 19.82 -31.11 18.72
CA GLU A 106 18.73 -30.21 19.09
C GLU A 106 18.82 -28.92 18.27
N ILE A 107 20.02 -28.35 18.16
CA ILE A 107 20.30 -27.21 17.30
C ILE A 107 19.88 -27.52 15.84
N HIS A 108 20.31 -28.68 15.30
CA HIS A 108 19.92 -29.05 13.95
C HIS A 108 18.41 -29.18 13.75
N GLN A 109 17.71 -29.80 14.71
CA GLN A 109 16.24 -29.93 14.65
C GLN A 109 15.55 -28.56 14.72
N ALA A 110 16.03 -27.62 15.55
CA ALA A 110 15.49 -26.29 15.64
C ALA A 110 15.71 -25.49 14.33
N VAL A 111 16.91 -25.59 13.73
CA VAL A 111 17.22 -24.96 12.44
C VAL A 111 16.29 -25.50 11.34
N CYS A 112 16.11 -26.81 11.24
CA CYS A 112 15.19 -27.40 10.23
C CYS A 112 13.76 -26.92 10.44
N TYR A 113 13.28 -26.89 11.70
CA TYR A 113 11.95 -26.36 12.03
C TYR A 113 11.81 -24.90 11.60
N ASN A 114 12.79 -24.06 11.90
CA ASN A 114 12.78 -22.65 11.54
C ASN A 114 12.76 -22.45 10.02
N GLN A 115 13.52 -23.24 9.26
CA GLN A 115 13.52 -23.22 7.80
C GLN A 115 12.15 -23.57 7.21
N ASP A 116 11.51 -24.62 7.71
CA ASP A 116 10.21 -25.05 7.20
C ASP A 116 9.10 -24.04 7.58
N THR A 117 9.12 -23.56 8.83
CA THR A 117 8.15 -22.57 9.33
C THR A 117 8.30 -21.23 8.63
N SER A 118 9.53 -20.70 8.47
CA SER A 118 9.75 -19.43 7.79
C SER A 118 9.36 -19.48 6.32
N ARG A 119 9.59 -20.62 5.64
CA ARG A 119 9.12 -20.85 4.27
C ARG A 119 7.59 -20.82 4.19
N SER A 120 6.89 -21.49 5.10
CA SER A 120 5.43 -21.43 5.17
C SER A 120 4.94 -20.01 5.41
N LEU A 121 5.50 -19.30 6.37
CA LEU A 121 5.15 -17.91 6.67
C LEU A 121 5.36 -16.99 5.46
N ARG A 122 6.49 -17.12 4.76
CA ARG A 122 6.74 -16.37 3.53
C ARG A 122 5.64 -16.62 2.49
N ASN A 123 5.32 -17.88 2.23
CA ASN A 123 4.32 -18.24 1.23
C ASN A 123 2.91 -17.75 1.63
N VAL A 124 2.55 -17.86 2.90
CA VAL A 124 1.27 -17.41 3.47
C VAL A 124 1.14 -15.88 3.35
N ILE A 125 2.13 -15.13 3.81
CA ILE A 125 2.07 -13.66 3.79
C ILE A 125 2.07 -13.12 2.35
N LEU A 126 2.75 -13.77 1.40
CA LEU A 126 2.72 -13.37 0.00
C LEU A 126 1.34 -13.50 -0.66
N LYS A 127 0.46 -14.38 -0.13
CA LYS A 127 -0.94 -14.45 -0.57
C LYS A 127 -1.70 -13.13 -0.40
N LEU A 128 -1.26 -12.27 0.51
CA LEU A 128 -1.82 -10.94 0.67
C LEU A 128 -1.85 -10.16 -0.65
N LYS A 129 -0.80 -10.26 -1.49
CA LYS A 129 -0.76 -9.59 -2.80
C LYS A 129 -1.80 -10.15 -3.78
N GLU A 130 -2.01 -11.45 -3.76
CA GLU A 130 -3.03 -12.10 -4.59
C GLU A 130 -4.44 -11.70 -4.15
N PHE A 131 -4.70 -11.68 -2.85
CA PHE A 131 -5.99 -11.25 -2.30
C PHE A 131 -6.25 -9.76 -2.57
N PHE A 132 -5.24 -8.94 -2.40
CA PHE A 132 -5.33 -7.52 -2.72
C PHE A 132 -5.66 -7.30 -4.20
N TYR A 133 -4.98 -7.98 -5.10
CA TYR A 133 -5.26 -7.95 -6.53
C TYR A 133 -6.70 -8.38 -6.86
N LYS A 134 -7.18 -9.47 -6.26
CA LYS A 134 -8.56 -9.94 -6.43
C LYS A 134 -9.56 -8.86 -5.96
N TRP A 135 -9.30 -8.25 -4.80
CA TRP A 135 -10.15 -7.20 -4.24
C TRP A 135 -10.20 -5.95 -5.13
N VAL A 136 -9.07 -5.46 -5.60
CA VAL A 136 -8.99 -4.32 -6.52
C VAL A 136 -9.86 -4.57 -7.76
N ASN A 137 -9.78 -5.76 -8.35
CA ASN A 137 -10.48 -6.07 -9.59
C ASN A 137 -11.96 -6.43 -9.41
N THR A 138 -12.39 -6.84 -8.22
CA THR A 138 -13.79 -7.22 -7.95
C THR A 138 -14.58 -6.11 -7.28
N THR A 139 -14.01 -5.50 -6.24
CA THR A 139 -14.71 -4.51 -5.41
C THR A 139 -14.53 -3.10 -5.92
N LEU A 140 -13.29 -2.69 -6.19
CA LEU A 140 -13.00 -1.33 -6.64
C LEU A 140 -13.35 -1.07 -8.11
N SER A 141 -13.66 -2.12 -8.86
CA SER A 141 -14.19 -1.98 -10.24
C SER A 141 -15.63 -1.46 -10.29
N ASN A 142 -16.41 -1.66 -9.22
CA ASN A 142 -17.81 -1.27 -9.16
C ASN A 142 -17.96 0.15 -8.62
N LEU A 143 -18.20 1.10 -9.52
CA LEU A 143 -18.39 2.52 -9.23
C LEU A 143 -19.87 2.94 -9.27
N SER A 144 -20.82 2.00 -9.08
CA SER A 144 -22.27 2.26 -9.25
C SER A 144 -22.87 3.17 -8.17
N ASP A 145 -22.27 3.24 -6.99
CA ASP A 145 -22.82 3.91 -5.80
C ASP A 145 -22.15 5.25 -5.46
N ILE A 146 -21.51 5.89 -6.47
CA ILE A 146 -20.79 7.14 -6.26
C ILE A 146 -21.75 8.28 -5.93
N LYS A 147 -21.45 8.98 -4.83
CA LYS A 147 -22.24 10.14 -4.40
C LYS A 147 -22.05 11.31 -5.37
N SER A 148 -23.17 11.76 -5.96
CA SER A 148 -23.21 12.81 -6.99
C SER A 148 -22.86 14.24 -6.52
N ASP A 149 -22.72 14.48 -5.22
CA ASP A 149 -22.48 15.83 -4.68
C ASP A 149 -21.13 16.43 -5.07
N PHE A 150 -20.19 15.55 -5.48
CA PHE A 150 -18.86 15.97 -5.94
C PHE A 150 -18.86 16.50 -7.39
N GLU A 151 -19.86 16.15 -8.22
CA GLU A 151 -19.96 16.62 -9.61
C GLU A 151 -20.07 18.15 -9.75
N LYS A 152 -20.50 18.84 -8.69
CA LYS A 152 -20.76 20.30 -8.72
C LYS A 152 -19.48 21.14 -8.73
N ASN A 153 -18.34 20.57 -8.38
CA ASN A 153 -17.09 21.30 -8.34
C ASN A 153 -16.25 21.03 -9.59
N ASN A 154 -16.41 21.86 -10.62
CA ASN A 154 -15.66 21.81 -11.89
C ASN A 154 -14.12 21.99 -11.77
N ILE A 155 -13.56 21.89 -10.56
CA ILE A 155 -12.15 22.13 -10.29
C ILE A 155 -11.27 21.09 -10.98
N LEU A 156 -11.71 19.82 -10.99
CA LEU A 156 -10.98 18.72 -11.61
C LEU A 156 -10.97 18.77 -13.17
N LYS A 157 -11.86 19.53 -13.79
CA LYS A 157 -12.02 19.56 -15.25
C LYS A 157 -11.31 20.75 -15.94
N LYS A 158 -10.21 21.26 -15.39
CA LYS A 158 -9.45 22.34 -16.03
C LYS A 158 -8.78 21.83 -17.32
N GLU A 159 -8.88 22.61 -18.40
CA GLU A 159 -8.45 22.18 -19.75
C GLU A 159 -6.98 21.77 -19.86
N GLU A 160 -6.09 22.22 -19.01
CA GLU A 160 -4.66 21.88 -19.02
C GLU A 160 -4.22 21.15 -17.74
N SER A 161 -5.04 20.21 -17.24
CA SER A 161 -4.73 19.49 -15.99
C SER A 161 -4.23 18.08 -16.25
N TYR A 162 -3.28 17.65 -15.45
CA TYR A 162 -2.76 16.29 -15.36
C TYR A 162 -3.07 15.71 -13.98
N TYR A 163 -3.10 14.38 -13.88
CA TYR A 163 -3.51 13.66 -12.68
C TYR A 163 -2.50 12.57 -12.37
N LEU A 164 -1.77 12.71 -11.28
CA LEU A 164 -0.96 11.64 -10.70
C LEU A 164 -1.84 10.93 -9.68
N ASN A 165 -2.30 9.73 -10.02
CA ASN A 165 -3.28 8.97 -9.27
C ASN A 165 -2.61 7.79 -8.56
N PHE A 166 -2.73 7.77 -7.24
CA PHE A 166 -2.25 6.70 -6.36
C PHE A 166 -3.32 5.64 -6.11
N ASN A 167 -4.58 5.92 -6.49
CA ASN A 167 -5.70 5.02 -6.32
C ASN A 167 -5.76 3.97 -7.43
N TYR A 168 -6.22 2.80 -7.09
CA TYR A 168 -6.42 1.69 -8.03
C TYR A 168 -7.75 1.77 -8.79
N THR A 169 -8.61 2.73 -8.46
CA THR A 169 -9.93 2.91 -9.07
C THR A 169 -9.84 3.69 -10.38
N ASN A 170 -10.83 3.48 -11.25
CA ASN A 170 -11.02 4.25 -12.49
C ASN A 170 -11.99 5.44 -12.28
N THR A 171 -11.99 6.05 -11.09
CA THR A 171 -12.92 7.13 -10.73
C THR A 171 -12.75 8.36 -11.62
N LEU A 172 -11.51 8.76 -11.89
CA LEU A 172 -11.21 9.92 -12.75
C LEU A 172 -11.74 9.72 -14.17
N GLU A 173 -11.57 8.53 -14.74
CA GLU A 173 -12.01 8.19 -16.08
C GLU A 173 -13.54 8.07 -16.16
N LYS A 174 -14.13 7.27 -15.26
CA LYS A 174 -15.56 6.90 -15.36
C LYS A 174 -16.50 7.97 -14.84
N VAL A 175 -16.14 8.69 -13.78
CA VAL A 175 -17.01 9.71 -13.17
C VAL A 175 -16.75 11.07 -13.78
N TYR A 176 -15.47 11.44 -13.94
CA TYR A 176 -15.08 12.77 -14.40
C TYR A 176 -14.79 12.85 -15.89
N ASN A 177 -14.81 11.71 -16.61
CA ASN A 177 -14.50 11.62 -18.03
C ASN A 177 -13.14 12.23 -18.41
N ILE A 178 -12.15 12.05 -17.52
CA ILE A 178 -10.79 12.52 -17.77
C ILE A 178 -10.10 11.52 -18.70
N PRO A 179 -9.48 11.99 -19.79
CA PRO A 179 -8.81 11.10 -20.73
C PRO A 179 -7.61 10.39 -20.10
N ASP A 180 -7.44 9.10 -20.38
CA ASP A 180 -6.28 8.31 -19.93
C ASP A 180 -4.92 8.96 -20.21
N SER A 181 -4.82 9.73 -21.32
CA SER A 181 -3.60 10.43 -21.70
C SER A 181 -3.14 11.51 -20.70
N ARG A 182 -4.03 11.92 -19.80
CA ARG A 182 -3.79 12.93 -18.75
C ARG A 182 -3.65 12.31 -17.37
N ILE A 183 -3.88 11.01 -17.22
CA ILE A 183 -3.82 10.30 -15.93
C ILE A 183 -2.59 9.39 -15.92
N CYS A 184 -1.90 9.38 -14.79
CA CYS A 184 -0.89 8.39 -14.45
C CYS A 184 -1.34 7.63 -13.22
N HIS A 185 -1.71 6.37 -13.36
CA HIS A 185 -1.90 5.46 -12.24
C HIS A 185 -0.55 4.91 -11.83
N ILE A 186 0.11 5.61 -10.90
CA ILE A 186 1.50 5.30 -10.54
C ILE A 186 1.65 3.92 -9.87
N HIS A 187 0.61 3.44 -9.22
CA HIS A 187 0.57 2.12 -8.59
C HIS A 187 -0.22 1.07 -9.40
N GLY A 188 -0.58 1.39 -10.65
CA GLY A 188 -1.49 0.56 -11.45
C GLY A 188 -2.95 0.82 -11.14
N LYS A 189 -3.86 0.17 -11.86
CA LYS A 189 -5.30 0.34 -11.70
C LYS A 189 -6.09 -0.95 -11.91
N CYS A 190 -7.35 -0.91 -11.52
CA CYS A 190 -8.31 -1.97 -11.79
C CYS A 190 -8.34 -2.31 -13.30
N GLY A 191 -8.18 -3.59 -13.61
CA GLY A 191 -8.08 -4.12 -14.97
C GLY A 191 -6.64 -4.32 -15.46
N ASP A 192 -5.64 -3.78 -14.77
CA ASP A 192 -4.25 -4.07 -15.08
C ASP A 192 -3.86 -5.49 -14.65
N PRO A 193 -2.86 -6.12 -15.27
CA PRO A 193 -2.31 -7.39 -14.81
C PRO A 193 -1.59 -7.22 -13.45
N ILE A 194 -1.49 -8.31 -12.69
CA ILE A 194 -0.98 -8.30 -11.30
C ILE A 194 0.42 -7.69 -11.20
N GLU A 195 1.26 -7.86 -12.22
CA GLU A 195 2.63 -7.35 -12.27
C GLU A 195 2.71 -5.82 -12.35
N LYS A 196 1.59 -5.17 -12.67
CA LYS A 196 1.47 -3.71 -12.73
C LYS A 196 0.79 -3.11 -11.50
N ILE A 197 0.36 -3.93 -10.56
CA ILE A 197 -0.23 -3.47 -9.29
C ILE A 197 0.87 -3.39 -8.24
N TYR A 198 1.29 -2.17 -7.91
CA TYR A 198 2.35 -1.91 -6.93
C TYR A 198 1.73 -1.72 -5.54
N PHE A 199 1.86 -2.73 -4.71
CA PHE A 199 1.37 -2.77 -3.33
C PHE A 199 2.47 -3.30 -2.40
N GLY A 200 2.69 -2.62 -1.27
CA GLY A 200 3.69 -3.00 -0.27
C GLY A 200 4.46 -1.81 0.29
N HIS A 201 5.52 -2.09 1.06
CA HIS A 201 6.36 -1.07 1.67
C HIS A 201 7.40 -0.48 0.70
N SER A 202 7.98 0.67 1.06
CA SER A 202 9.04 1.33 0.29
C SER A 202 10.41 1.30 0.98
N ASN A 203 10.54 0.61 2.13
CA ASN A 203 11.76 0.60 2.92
C ASN A 203 12.95 0.03 2.13
N ILE A 204 14.12 0.64 2.30
CA ILE A 204 15.38 0.08 1.81
C ILE A 204 15.65 -1.21 2.58
N ILE A 205 16.00 -2.27 1.87
CA ILE A 205 16.28 -3.58 2.46
C ILE A 205 17.79 -3.70 2.59
N GLU A 206 18.25 -3.67 3.84
CA GLU A 206 19.63 -4.00 4.16
C GLU A 206 19.68 -5.44 4.66
N PRO A 207 20.67 -6.24 4.23
CA PRO A 207 20.90 -7.54 4.81
C PRO A 207 21.21 -7.37 6.29
N GLN A 208 20.32 -7.83 7.15
CA GLN A 208 20.57 -7.89 8.58
C GLN A 208 20.94 -9.32 8.95
N GLU A 209 22.08 -9.48 9.56
CA GLU A 209 22.39 -10.69 10.32
C GLU A 209 21.54 -10.64 11.60
N ASP A 210 20.53 -11.49 11.68
CA ASP A 210 19.77 -11.66 12.91
C ASP A 210 20.33 -12.88 13.67
N PRO A 211 21.16 -12.65 14.70
CA PRO A 211 21.83 -13.74 15.40
C PRO A 211 20.88 -14.65 16.20
N VAL A 212 19.62 -14.25 16.32
CA VAL A 212 18.62 -14.94 17.18
C VAL A 212 17.73 -15.90 16.37
N CYS A 213 17.76 -15.84 15.05
CA CYS A 213 16.82 -16.61 14.22
C CYS A 213 17.53 -17.51 13.20
N TRP A 214 18.30 -18.46 13.67
CA TRP A 214 19.00 -19.40 12.77
C TRP A 214 18.01 -20.23 11.96
N GLY A 215 18.15 -20.17 10.62
CA GLY A 215 17.39 -20.93 9.64
C GLY A 215 16.20 -20.17 9.04
N CYS A 216 15.86 -18.97 9.51
CA CYS A 216 14.76 -18.17 8.96
C CYS A 216 15.22 -16.97 8.11
N GLU A 217 16.49 -16.64 8.12
CA GLU A 217 17.05 -15.40 7.59
C GLU A 217 16.74 -15.22 6.09
N ASP A 218 17.02 -16.25 5.31
CA ASP A 218 16.82 -16.23 3.86
C ASP A 218 15.34 -16.03 3.46
N ASP A 219 14.43 -16.72 4.15
CA ASP A 219 13.01 -16.63 3.84
C ASP A 219 12.41 -15.30 4.28
N PHE A 220 12.83 -14.75 5.42
CA PHE A 220 12.39 -13.44 5.87
C PHE A 220 13.00 -12.30 5.04
N PHE A 221 14.25 -12.42 4.63
CA PHE A 221 14.84 -11.49 3.69
C PHE A 221 14.08 -11.47 2.36
N LYS A 222 13.84 -12.65 1.77
CA LYS A 222 13.04 -12.79 0.54
C LYS A 222 11.61 -12.27 0.70
N LEU A 223 10.99 -12.53 1.86
CA LEU A 223 9.65 -12.01 2.14
C LEU A 223 9.66 -10.48 2.12
N LYS A 224 10.61 -9.86 2.79
CA LYS A 224 10.78 -8.41 2.82
C LYS A 224 10.98 -7.84 1.41
N GLU A 225 11.86 -8.44 0.60
CA GLU A 225 12.06 -8.04 -0.79
C GLU A 225 10.77 -8.15 -1.62
N LEU A 226 10.06 -9.28 -1.51
CA LEU A 226 8.85 -9.53 -2.29
C LEU A 226 7.64 -8.69 -1.86
N LEU A 227 7.62 -8.21 -0.60
CA LEU A 227 6.62 -7.26 -0.11
C LEU A 227 6.97 -5.82 -0.44
N ARG A 228 8.16 -5.54 -0.94
CA ARG A 228 8.56 -4.20 -1.35
C ARG A 228 7.80 -3.76 -2.60
N LYS A 229 7.34 -2.52 -2.58
CA LYS A 229 6.81 -1.79 -3.73
C LYS A 229 7.98 -1.22 -4.53
N ASP A 230 8.13 -1.62 -5.80
CA ASP A 230 9.21 -1.11 -6.65
C ASP A 230 8.90 0.30 -7.15
N VAL A 231 9.11 1.28 -6.25
CA VAL A 231 8.80 2.70 -6.50
C VAL A 231 9.70 3.32 -7.57
N GLU A 232 10.95 2.86 -7.66
CA GLU A 232 11.89 3.29 -8.68
C GLU A 232 11.44 2.83 -10.07
N PHE A 233 11.02 1.59 -10.19
CA PHE A 233 10.50 1.05 -11.44
C PHE A 233 9.16 1.69 -11.81
N ALA A 234 8.30 1.97 -10.83
CA ALA A 234 7.05 2.70 -11.07
C ALA A 234 7.32 4.10 -11.64
N LEU A 235 8.29 4.84 -11.10
CA LEU A 235 8.71 6.14 -11.64
C LEU A 235 9.31 6.01 -13.04
N TYR A 236 10.21 5.05 -13.25
CA TYR A 236 10.84 4.79 -14.55
C TYR A 236 9.81 4.44 -15.63
N SER A 237 8.91 3.53 -15.33
CA SER A 237 7.86 3.07 -16.26
C SER A 237 6.90 4.19 -16.67
N ASN A 238 6.72 5.20 -15.80
CA ASN A 238 5.85 6.34 -16.03
C ASN A 238 6.61 7.63 -16.44
N GLN A 239 7.90 7.54 -16.78
CA GLN A 239 8.72 8.70 -17.15
C GLN A 239 8.06 9.54 -18.26
N SER A 240 7.42 8.90 -19.25
CA SER A 240 6.73 9.61 -20.34
C SER A 240 5.57 10.50 -19.87
N PHE A 241 4.95 10.20 -18.73
CA PHE A 241 3.96 11.08 -18.12
C PHE A 241 4.64 12.29 -17.50
N PHE A 242 5.71 12.11 -16.71
CA PHE A 242 6.45 13.20 -16.09
C PHE A 242 7.06 14.15 -17.15
N ASP A 243 7.47 13.63 -18.29
CA ASP A 243 8.00 14.44 -19.40
C ASP A 243 6.94 15.37 -20.03
N LYS A 244 5.66 15.05 -19.91
CA LYS A 244 4.53 15.86 -20.39
C LYS A 244 4.18 17.00 -19.44
N LEU A 245 4.60 16.95 -18.16
CA LEU A 245 4.22 17.91 -17.14
C LEU A 245 4.94 19.28 -17.25
N LYS A 246 5.37 19.65 -18.47
CA LYS A 246 6.05 20.93 -18.71
C LYS A 246 5.14 22.10 -18.41
N GLY A 247 5.64 23.05 -17.60
CA GLY A 247 4.93 24.29 -17.27
C GLY A 247 3.84 24.14 -16.23
N VAL A 248 3.88 23.06 -15.42
CA VAL A 248 3.05 22.95 -14.20
C VAL A 248 3.52 24.02 -13.21
N ASP A 249 2.60 24.89 -12.83
CA ASP A 249 2.81 25.98 -11.87
C ASP A 249 1.91 25.84 -10.64
N LYS A 250 0.96 24.90 -10.66
CA LYS A 250 0.03 24.63 -9.56
C LYS A 250 -0.09 23.14 -9.30
N ILE A 251 0.04 22.75 -8.04
CA ILE A 251 -0.13 21.38 -7.58
C ILE A 251 -1.27 21.33 -6.56
N TYR A 252 -2.20 20.37 -6.77
CA TYR A 252 -3.40 20.18 -5.97
C TYR A 252 -3.43 18.77 -5.38
N PRO A 253 -2.88 18.53 -4.18
CA PRO A 253 -3.09 17.27 -3.47
C PRO A 253 -4.55 17.14 -3.05
N TYR A 254 -5.12 15.95 -3.20
CA TYR A 254 -6.46 15.64 -2.74
C TYR A 254 -6.52 14.22 -2.17
N GLY A 255 -6.75 14.11 -0.85
CA GLY A 255 -6.78 12.84 -0.16
C GLY A 255 -5.47 12.04 -0.20
N PHE A 256 -4.36 12.70 -0.49
CA PHE A 256 -3.03 12.09 -0.53
C PHE A 256 -2.41 12.15 0.87
N SER A 257 -1.91 11.01 1.38
CA SER A 257 -1.49 10.89 2.79
C SER A 257 -0.15 11.57 3.09
N PHE A 258 0.73 11.75 2.10
CA PHE A 258 2.14 12.13 2.31
C PHE A 258 2.88 11.16 3.25
N SER A 259 2.55 9.87 3.16
CA SER A 259 3.20 8.83 3.96
C SER A 259 4.64 8.60 3.51
N GLU A 260 5.47 8.07 4.42
CA GLU A 260 6.87 7.71 4.14
C GLU A 260 6.98 6.74 2.95
N THR A 261 5.98 5.89 2.74
CA THR A 261 5.94 4.95 1.61
C THR A 261 5.84 5.64 0.25
N ASP A 262 5.39 6.91 0.23
CA ASP A 262 5.19 7.70 -0.98
C ASP A 262 6.10 8.95 -1.06
N ASP A 263 7.04 9.10 -0.13
CA ASP A 263 7.96 10.24 -0.07
C ASP A 263 8.77 10.43 -1.37
N ILE A 264 9.19 9.35 -2.02
CA ILE A 264 9.96 9.41 -3.26
C ILE A 264 9.21 10.16 -4.38
N TYR A 265 7.87 10.01 -4.42
CA TYR A 265 7.04 10.71 -5.41
C TYR A 265 6.91 12.19 -5.06
N THR A 266 6.76 12.50 -3.77
CA THR A 266 6.72 13.89 -3.27
C THR A 266 8.04 14.60 -3.58
N GLU A 267 9.19 13.96 -3.32
CA GLU A 267 10.51 14.47 -3.64
C GLU A 267 10.68 14.69 -5.15
N LYS A 268 10.20 13.77 -5.96
CA LYS A 268 10.24 13.91 -7.43
C LYS A 268 9.45 15.14 -7.89
N LEU A 269 8.24 15.37 -7.34
CA LEU A 269 7.42 16.53 -7.68
C LEU A 269 8.07 17.85 -7.24
N ILE A 270 8.63 17.90 -6.05
CA ILE A 270 9.35 19.08 -5.54
C ILE A 270 10.55 19.39 -6.44
N SER A 271 11.30 18.37 -6.84
CA SER A 271 12.45 18.53 -7.73
C SER A 271 12.07 19.00 -9.13
N LEU A 272 10.97 18.52 -9.69
CA LEU A 272 10.51 18.89 -11.03
C LEU A 272 9.88 20.28 -11.06
N PHE A 273 9.22 20.71 -9.99
CA PHE A 273 8.43 21.93 -9.92
C PHE A 273 8.77 22.76 -8.67
N PRO A 274 10.03 23.23 -8.52
CA PRO A 274 10.47 23.92 -7.30
C PRO A 274 9.71 25.23 -7.04
N ASP A 275 9.22 25.89 -8.11
CA ASP A 275 8.50 27.15 -8.03
C ASP A 275 6.96 26.98 -8.07
N ALA A 276 6.44 25.75 -8.09
CA ALA A 276 5.01 25.52 -8.16
C ALA A 276 4.32 25.89 -6.85
N GLN A 277 3.12 26.46 -6.98
CA GLN A 277 2.27 26.76 -5.85
C GLN A 277 1.43 25.53 -5.49
N TRP A 278 1.48 25.09 -4.22
CA TRP A 278 0.72 23.98 -3.69
C TRP A 278 -0.58 24.48 -3.04
N TYR A 279 -1.71 23.86 -3.41
CA TYR A 279 -3.06 24.19 -2.93
C TYR A 279 -3.68 22.99 -2.26
N PHE A 280 -3.79 23.02 -0.95
CA PHE A 280 -4.46 21.96 -0.18
C PHE A 280 -5.96 22.25 -0.07
N ASN A 281 -6.81 21.23 -0.11
CA ASN A 281 -8.21 21.39 0.19
C ASN A 281 -8.43 21.67 1.70
N LYS A 282 -9.64 22.13 2.08
CA LYS A 282 -9.93 22.54 3.46
C LYS A 282 -9.75 21.38 4.46
N HIS A 283 -10.22 20.19 4.09
CA HIS A 283 -10.15 18.99 4.93
C HIS A 283 -8.69 18.57 5.13
N ASP A 284 -7.93 18.42 4.05
CA ASP A 284 -6.51 18.06 4.14
C ASP A 284 -5.72 19.13 4.92
N TYR A 285 -6.07 20.41 4.79
CA TYR A 285 -5.42 21.49 5.53
C TYR A 285 -5.64 21.41 7.04
N GLU A 286 -6.81 20.97 7.47
CA GLU A 286 -7.15 20.81 8.88
C GLU A 286 -6.53 19.53 9.47
N GLU A 287 -6.56 18.41 8.73
CA GLU A 287 -6.06 17.12 9.20
C GLU A 287 -4.54 16.92 9.07
N LYS A 288 -3.92 17.53 8.06
CA LYS A 288 -2.49 17.32 7.74
C LYS A 288 -1.62 18.54 8.06
N TYR A 289 -2.02 19.32 9.05
CA TYR A 289 -1.34 20.57 9.41
C TYR A 289 0.17 20.39 9.60
N GLU A 290 0.60 19.37 10.32
CA GLU A 290 2.03 19.12 10.57
C GLU A 290 2.83 18.83 9.28
N VAL A 291 2.25 18.07 8.37
CA VAL A 291 2.85 17.76 7.06
C VAL A 291 2.95 19.04 6.23
N ILE A 292 1.89 19.82 6.21
CA ILE A 292 1.84 21.10 5.47
C ILE A 292 2.89 22.08 6.01
N GLU A 293 3.05 22.20 7.33
CA GLU A 293 4.08 23.03 7.95
C GLU A 293 5.51 22.56 7.62
N LYS A 294 5.74 21.25 7.54
CA LYS A 294 7.00 20.70 7.05
C LYS A 294 7.22 21.07 5.57
N MET A 295 6.20 20.95 4.74
CA MET A 295 6.27 21.28 3.31
C MET A 295 6.49 22.78 3.05
N ARG A 296 5.93 23.69 3.86
CA ARG A 296 6.13 25.14 3.74
C ARG A 296 7.60 25.58 3.79
N ARG A 297 8.46 24.75 4.36
CA ARG A 297 9.92 25.01 4.40
C ARG A 297 10.61 24.70 3.07
N ARG A 298 9.93 24.02 2.15
CA ARG A 298 10.49 23.44 0.93
C ARG A 298 9.76 23.90 -0.35
N VAL A 299 8.48 24.24 -0.23
CA VAL A 299 7.60 24.59 -1.35
C VAL A 299 6.72 25.78 -1.00
N HIS A 300 6.21 26.45 -2.03
CA HIS A 300 5.25 27.53 -1.88
C HIS A 300 3.85 26.97 -1.62
N VAL A 301 3.39 27.02 -0.38
CA VAL A 301 2.02 26.62 -0.01
C VAL A 301 1.12 27.84 -0.05
N SER A 302 0.00 27.77 -0.78
CA SER A 302 -0.98 28.85 -0.85
C SER A 302 -1.69 29.01 0.48
N GLU A 303 -1.87 30.26 0.91
CA GLU A 303 -2.72 30.63 2.06
C GLU A 303 -4.20 30.70 1.66
N ASP A 304 -4.50 30.76 0.36
CA ASP A 304 -5.87 30.74 -0.13
C ASP A 304 -6.49 29.38 0.16
N LYS A 305 -7.49 29.39 1.05
CA LYS A 305 -8.27 28.17 1.33
C LYS A 305 -8.98 27.77 0.04
N PRO A 306 -8.71 26.58 -0.51
CA PRO A 306 -9.46 26.15 -1.68
C PRO A 306 -10.95 26.03 -1.36
N VAL A 307 -11.77 26.38 -2.33
CA VAL A 307 -13.24 26.41 -2.23
C VAL A 307 -13.85 25.02 -2.45
N TRP A 308 -13.13 23.94 -2.11
CA TRP A 308 -13.54 22.55 -2.42
C TRP A 308 -13.17 21.57 -1.31
#